data_b43a8ee23568bad03e6420307aeb40a5
#
_entry.id   b43a8ee23568bad03e6420307aeb40a5
#
_cell.length_a   1.000
_cell.length_b   1.000
_cell.length_c   1.000
_cell.angle_alpha   90.00
_cell.angle_beta   90.00
_cell.angle_gamma   90.00
#
_symmetry.space_group_name_H-M   'P 1'
#
loop_
_entity.id
_entity.type
_entity.pdbx_description
1 polymer ?
#
loop_
_entity_poly.entity_id
_entity_poly.type
_entity_poly.pdbx_seq_one_letter_code
_entity_poly.pdbx_strand_id
1 'polypeptide(L)'
;RLGLWSALRGMGLFMTNALPVPIDENEVLDWLGGQFLGVPVSALIMMVLFALFVFISRKTAFGRSVFAVGGNATAAQLCGINVRRVRILIFTLSGLLAAVTGILLAARLGSGNAGAANGLEFDVIAAVVVGGTALSGGRGSLFGTLLGVLVITLIGNGLVLLGINSFFQQVVRGVIIVVAVLANILLTQRSSKDETTKP
;
A
#
# COMPACT_ATOMS: atom_id res chain seq x y z
N ARG A 1 -14.75 9.11 -4.35
CA ARG A 1 -14.03 8.06 -3.60
C ARG A 1 -13.58 8.55 -2.22
N LEU A 2 -12.98 9.74 -2.11
CA LEU A 2 -12.56 10.32 -0.81
C LEU A 2 -13.77 10.52 0.13
N GLY A 3 -14.91 10.98 -0.38
CA GLY A 3 -16.13 11.15 0.41
C GLY A 3 -16.67 9.84 0.99
N LEU A 4 -16.65 8.74 0.20
CA LEU A 4 -17.06 7.43 0.69
C LEU A 4 -16.13 6.90 1.79
N TRP A 5 -14.83 7.08 1.62
CA TRP A 5 -13.84 6.72 2.63
C TRP A 5 -14.06 7.49 3.95
N SER A 6 -14.23 8.83 3.87
CA SER A 6 -14.51 9.65 5.04
C SER A 6 -15.82 9.28 5.71
N ALA A 7 -16.87 8.98 4.92
CA ALA A 7 -18.18 8.58 5.44
C ALA A 7 -18.09 7.23 6.19
N LEU A 8 -17.46 6.21 5.60
CA LEU A 8 -17.28 4.89 6.23
C LEU A 8 -16.47 4.98 7.52
N ARG A 9 -15.40 5.78 7.50
CA ARG A 9 -14.58 6.02 8.69
C ARG A 9 -15.35 6.75 9.79
N GLY A 10 -16.07 7.83 9.42
CA GLY A 10 -16.93 8.58 10.35
C GLY A 10 -18.00 7.68 10.96
N MET A 11 -18.60 6.80 10.17
CA MET A 11 -19.59 5.82 10.65
C MET A 11 -18.97 4.82 11.63
N GLY A 12 -17.77 4.30 11.35
CA GLY A 12 -17.04 3.43 12.27
C GLY A 12 -16.73 4.11 13.60
N LEU A 13 -16.22 5.34 13.58
CA LEU A 13 -15.96 6.13 14.78
C LEU A 13 -17.24 6.46 15.57
N PHE A 14 -18.32 6.78 14.87
CA PHE A 14 -19.61 7.07 15.49
C PHE A 14 -20.18 5.82 16.21
N MET A 15 -20.14 4.65 15.57
CA MET A 15 -20.66 3.40 16.14
C MET A 15 -19.85 2.93 17.37
N THR A 16 -18.56 3.23 17.41
CA THR A 16 -17.67 2.81 18.52
C THR A 16 -17.42 3.92 19.53
N ASN A 17 -18.05 5.10 19.38
CA ASN A 17 -17.74 6.32 20.17
C ASN A 17 -16.24 6.62 20.17
N ALA A 18 -15.55 6.34 19.06
CA ALA A 18 -14.10 6.45 18.90
C ALA A 18 -13.27 5.63 19.89
N LEU A 19 -13.87 4.68 20.60
CA LEU A 19 -13.19 3.79 21.52
C LEU A 19 -12.82 2.46 20.84
N PRO A 20 -11.68 1.85 21.20
CA PRO A 20 -11.36 0.50 20.77
C PRO A 20 -12.40 -0.49 21.31
N VAL A 21 -12.93 -1.33 20.45
CA VAL A 21 -13.84 -2.43 20.82
C VAL A 21 -12.98 -3.67 21.06
N PRO A 22 -12.87 -4.17 22.30
CA PRO A 22 -12.12 -5.38 22.56
C PRO A 22 -12.76 -6.56 21.80
N ILE A 23 -11.92 -7.45 21.34
CA ILE A 23 -12.35 -8.67 20.67
C ILE A 23 -12.26 -9.78 21.73
N ASP A 24 -13.37 -10.51 21.92
CA ASP A 24 -13.39 -11.67 22.81
C ASP A 24 -12.39 -12.73 22.33
N GLU A 25 -11.90 -13.54 23.24
CA GLU A 25 -10.94 -14.60 22.97
C GLU A 25 -11.42 -15.48 21.80
N ASN A 26 -10.66 -15.48 20.73
CA ASN A 26 -10.95 -16.24 19.52
C ASN A 26 -9.66 -16.89 19.02
N GLU A 27 -9.59 -18.21 19.08
CA GLU A 27 -8.40 -19.00 18.72
C GLU A 27 -7.82 -18.60 17.35
N VAL A 28 -8.68 -18.25 16.38
CA VAL A 28 -8.23 -17.86 15.03
C VAL A 28 -7.55 -16.50 15.04
N LEU A 29 -8.08 -15.53 15.77
CA LEU A 29 -7.51 -14.19 15.88
C LEU A 29 -6.23 -14.20 16.71
N ASP A 30 -6.22 -14.99 17.80
CA ASP A 30 -5.04 -15.16 18.64
C ASP A 30 -3.89 -15.82 17.85
N TRP A 31 -4.21 -16.80 17.00
CA TRP A 31 -3.24 -17.40 16.10
C TRP A 31 -2.73 -16.40 15.05
N LEU A 32 -3.61 -15.60 14.45
CA LEU A 32 -3.24 -14.58 13.45
C LEU A 32 -2.39 -13.43 14.05
N GLY A 33 -2.66 -13.05 15.31
CA GLY A 33 -1.90 -12.07 16.05
C GLY A 33 -0.62 -12.62 16.68
N GLY A 34 -0.52 -13.96 16.76
CA GLY A 34 0.57 -14.68 17.43
C GLY A 34 1.83 -14.85 16.58
N GLN A 35 2.70 -15.74 17.07
CA GLN A 35 3.96 -16.10 16.43
C GLN A 35 3.98 -17.61 16.10
N PHE A 36 4.44 -17.93 14.91
CA PHE A 36 4.71 -19.31 14.49
C PHE A 36 6.21 -19.47 14.29
N LEU A 37 6.85 -20.38 15.02
CA LEU A 37 8.31 -20.62 15.01
C LEU A 37 9.14 -19.33 15.27
N GLY A 38 8.65 -18.44 16.14
CA GLY A 38 9.35 -17.19 16.46
C GLY A 38 9.17 -16.07 15.42
N VAL A 39 8.39 -16.30 14.36
CA VAL A 39 8.06 -15.30 13.33
C VAL A 39 6.61 -14.90 13.47
N PRO A 40 6.26 -13.59 13.46
CA PRO A 40 4.87 -13.15 13.47
C PRO A 40 4.09 -13.76 12.29
N VAL A 41 2.91 -14.32 12.55
CA VAL A 41 2.05 -14.90 11.50
C VAL A 41 1.73 -13.87 10.41
N SER A 42 1.53 -12.61 10.78
CA SER A 42 1.33 -11.50 9.83
C SER A 42 2.49 -11.34 8.83
N ALA A 43 3.75 -11.56 9.27
CA ALA A 43 4.91 -11.50 8.38
C ALA A 43 4.96 -12.70 7.41
N LEU A 44 4.56 -13.90 7.86
CA LEU A 44 4.44 -15.07 6.98
C LEU A 44 3.36 -14.85 5.91
N ILE A 45 2.21 -14.35 6.30
CA ILE A 45 1.12 -14.01 5.36
C ILE A 45 1.60 -12.96 4.35
N MET A 46 2.30 -11.93 4.80
CA MET A 46 2.90 -10.91 3.92
C MET A 46 3.86 -11.54 2.91
N MET A 47 4.75 -12.44 3.34
CA MET A 47 5.70 -13.10 2.43
C MET A 47 5.00 -13.97 1.39
N VAL A 48 3.98 -14.72 1.79
CA VAL A 48 3.19 -15.55 0.86
C VAL A 48 2.46 -14.68 -0.15
N LEU A 49 1.79 -13.61 0.29
CA LEU A 49 1.10 -12.67 -0.59
C LEU A 49 2.08 -11.96 -1.53
N PHE A 50 3.23 -11.54 -1.02
CA PHE A 50 4.28 -10.92 -1.83
C PHE A 50 4.76 -11.85 -2.93
N ALA A 51 5.09 -13.10 -2.61
CA ALA A 51 5.50 -14.11 -3.60
C ALA A 51 4.41 -14.36 -4.64
N LEU A 52 3.14 -14.47 -4.21
CA LEU A 52 1.99 -14.64 -5.07
C LEU A 52 1.84 -13.46 -6.05
N PHE A 53 1.92 -12.23 -5.56
CA PHE A 53 1.79 -11.05 -6.41
C PHE A 53 3.00 -10.82 -7.33
N VAL A 54 4.21 -11.20 -6.91
CA VAL A 54 5.39 -11.23 -7.80
C VAL A 54 5.16 -12.22 -8.94
N PHE A 55 4.63 -13.40 -8.64
CA PHE A 55 4.30 -14.41 -9.65
C PHE A 55 3.21 -13.89 -10.61
N ILE A 56 2.11 -13.36 -10.07
CA ILE A 56 1.01 -12.80 -10.88
C ILE A 56 1.52 -11.67 -11.78
N SER A 57 2.28 -10.74 -11.24
CA SER A 57 2.80 -9.58 -11.96
C SER A 57 3.73 -9.97 -13.12
N ARG A 58 4.61 -10.96 -12.91
CA ARG A 58 5.65 -11.32 -13.89
C ARG A 58 5.24 -12.44 -14.85
N LYS A 59 4.41 -13.38 -14.41
CA LYS A 59 4.15 -14.63 -15.15
C LYS A 59 2.75 -14.72 -15.74
N THR A 60 1.81 -13.85 -15.36
CA THR A 60 0.43 -13.95 -15.85
C THR A 60 0.08 -12.89 -16.91
N ALA A 61 -0.92 -13.19 -17.74
CA ALA A 61 -1.49 -12.22 -18.68
C ALA A 61 -2.14 -11.04 -17.97
N PHE A 62 -2.68 -11.25 -16.75
CA PHE A 62 -3.25 -10.19 -15.94
C PHE A 62 -2.20 -9.16 -15.53
N GLY A 63 -1.04 -9.60 -15.03
CA GLY A 63 0.07 -8.69 -14.68
C GLY A 63 0.51 -7.84 -15.87
N ARG A 64 0.69 -8.45 -17.04
CA ARG A 64 1.03 -7.70 -18.27
C ARG A 64 -0.04 -6.68 -18.65
N SER A 65 -1.32 -7.07 -18.54
CA SER A 65 -2.44 -6.17 -18.82
C SER A 65 -2.48 -4.97 -17.85
N VAL A 66 -2.15 -5.17 -16.57
CA VAL A 66 -2.07 -4.10 -15.57
C VAL A 66 -1.04 -3.04 -15.96
N PHE A 67 0.17 -3.46 -16.35
CA PHE A 67 1.21 -2.54 -16.81
C PHE A 67 0.84 -1.86 -18.14
N ALA A 68 0.27 -2.58 -19.09
CA ALA A 68 -0.17 -2.03 -20.37
C ALA A 68 -1.24 -0.95 -20.17
N VAL A 69 -2.28 -1.24 -19.38
CA VAL A 69 -3.36 -0.28 -19.07
C VAL A 69 -2.83 0.92 -18.27
N GLY A 70 -1.85 0.69 -17.37
CA GLY A 70 -1.22 1.75 -16.60
C GLY A 70 -0.38 2.68 -17.47
N GLY A 71 0.31 2.16 -18.50
CA GLY A 71 1.14 2.95 -19.41
C GLY A 71 0.31 3.77 -20.40
N ASN A 72 -0.61 3.13 -21.12
CA ASN A 72 -1.53 3.81 -22.03
C ASN A 72 -2.83 3.00 -22.16
N ALA A 73 -3.88 3.47 -21.50
CA ALA A 73 -5.18 2.80 -21.49
C ALA A 73 -5.83 2.73 -22.88
N THR A 74 -5.65 3.77 -23.71
CA THR A 74 -6.20 3.83 -25.07
C THR A 74 -5.49 2.83 -25.99
N ALA A 75 -4.16 2.82 -25.98
CA ALA A 75 -3.38 1.86 -26.73
C ALA A 75 -3.67 0.41 -26.31
N ALA A 76 -3.77 0.15 -25.01
CA ALA A 76 -4.13 -1.16 -24.47
C ALA A 76 -5.53 -1.62 -24.95
N GLN A 77 -6.50 -0.70 -25.04
CA GLN A 77 -7.82 -1.00 -25.56
C GLN A 77 -7.81 -1.34 -27.06
N LEU A 78 -7.02 -0.62 -27.85
CA LEU A 78 -6.83 -0.91 -29.28
C LEU A 78 -6.18 -2.28 -29.50
N CYS A 79 -5.31 -2.71 -28.57
CA CYS A 79 -4.75 -4.08 -28.57
C CYS A 79 -5.70 -5.16 -28.03
N GLY A 80 -6.97 -4.85 -27.83
CA GLY A 80 -7.98 -5.83 -27.40
C GLY A 80 -8.03 -6.07 -25.88
N ILE A 81 -7.29 -5.31 -25.06
CA ILE A 81 -7.33 -5.45 -23.60
C ILE A 81 -8.60 -4.77 -23.07
N ASN A 82 -9.43 -5.50 -22.33
CA ASN A 82 -10.59 -4.92 -21.67
C ASN A 82 -10.20 -4.10 -20.43
N VAL A 83 -9.95 -2.80 -20.65
CA VAL A 83 -9.52 -1.86 -19.61
C VAL A 83 -10.46 -1.83 -18.41
N ARG A 84 -11.80 -1.92 -18.66
CA ARG A 84 -12.80 -1.91 -17.58
C ARG A 84 -12.65 -3.13 -16.66
N ARG A 85 -12.49 -4.32 -17.22
CA ARG A 85 -12.29 -5.56 -16.45
C ARG A 85 -11.00 -5.50 -15.63
N VAL A 86 -9.90 -5.05 -16.23
CA VAL A 86 -8.60 -4.90 -15.53
C VAL A 86 -8.74 -3.95 -14.36
N ARG A 87 -9.38 -2.79 -14.53
CA ARG A 87 -9.61 -1.83 -13.44
C ARG A 87 -10.47 -2.41 -12.31
N ILE A 88 -11.57 -3.08 -12.65
CA ILE A 88 -12.44 -3.71 -11.64
C ILE A 88 -11.63 -4.73 -10.83
N LEU A 89 -10.89 -5.62 -11.48
CA LEU A 89 -10.07 -6.63 -10.79
C LEU A 89 -9.02 -6.00 -9.87
N ILE A 90 -8.33 -4.94 -10.31
CA ILE A 90 -7.35 -4.23 -9.47
C ILE A 90 -8.02 -3.67 -8.21
N PHE A 91 -9.17 -3.01 -8.35
CA PHE A 91 -9.87 -2.45 -7.19
C PHE A 91 -10.43 -3.52 -6.26
N THR A 92 -10.92 -4.64 -6.81
CA THR A 92 -11.39 -5.78 -6.01
C THR A 92 -10.22 -6.39 -5.22
N LEU A 93 -9.08 -6.63 -5.87
CA LEU A 93 -7.89 -7.14 -5.19
C LEU A 93 -7.36 -6.18 -4.13
N SER A 94 -7.35 -4.88 -4.41
CA SER A 94 -6.95 -3.85 -3.44
C SER A 94 -7.86 -3.86 -2.22
N GLY A 95 -9.19 -3.95 -2.41
CA GLY A 95 -10.15 -4.03 -1.31
C GLY A 95 -10.00 -5.31 -0.48
N LEU A 96 -9.74 -6.44 -1.15
CA LEU A 96 -9.51 -7.73 -0.50
C LEU A 96 -8.24 -7.69 0.38
N LEU A 97 -7.15 -7.16 -0.14
CA LEU A 97 -5.90 -7.00 0.62
C LEU A 97 -6.05 -6.02 1.79
N ALA A 98 -6.82 -4.94 1.60
CA ALA A 98 -7.13 -4.02 2.68
C ALA A 98 -7.93 -4.70 3.81
N ALA A 99 -8.90 -5.55 3.46
CA ALA A 99 -9.66 -6.34 4.44
C ALA A 99 -8.75 -7.31 5.22
N VAL A 100 -7.87 -8.04 4.52
CA VAL A 100 -6.88 -8.93 5.17
C VAL A 100 -5.99 -8.14 6.12
N THR A 101 -5.48 -6.97 5.69
CA THR A 101 -4.65 -6.11 6.54
C THR A 101 -5.41 -5.62 7.76
N GLY A 102 -6.70 -5.25 7.61
CA GLY A 102 -7.55 -4.84 8.71
C GLY A 102 -7.76 -5.94 9.75
N ILE A 103 -7.99 -7.18 9.31
CA ILE A 103 -8.12 -8.35 10.20
C ILE A 103 -6.80 -8.61 10.94
N LEU A 104 -5.66 -8.59 10.24
CA LEU A 104 -4.35 -8.80 10.86
C LEU A 104 -4.01 -7.70 11.88
N LEU A 105 -4.40 -6.45 11.59
CA LEU A 105 -4.20 -5.33 12.50
C LEU A 105 -5.07 -5.49 13.75
N ALA A 106 -6.34 -5.86 13.59
CA ALA A 106 -7.25 -6.11 14.69
C ALA A 106 -6.79 -7.29 15.56
N ALA A 107 -6.34 -8.39 14.96
CA ALA A 107 -5.75 -9.54 15.66
C ALA A 107 -4.49 -9.14 16.45
N ARG A 108 -3.63 -8.30 15.89
CA ARG A 108 -2.42 -7.82 16.55
C ARG A 108 -2.69 -6.89 17.72
N LEU A 109 -3.76 -6.07 17.63
CA LEU A 109 -4.14 -5.12 18.68
C LEU A 109 -5.08 -5.72 19.74
N GLY A 110 -5.64 -6.93 19.50
CA GLY A 110 -6.67 -7.52 20.33
C GLY A 110 -7.97 -6.70 20.37
N SER A 111 -8.13 -5.76 19.43
CA SER A 111 -9.27 -4.85 19.39
C SER A 111 -9.56 -4.29 18.02
N GLY A 112 -10.84 -4.09 17.71
CA GLY A 112 -11.29 -3.32 16.57
C GLY A 112 -11.17 -1.81 16.85
N ASN A 113 -10.32 -1.10 16.14
CA ASN A 113 -10.12 0.33 16.33
C ASN A 113 -10.21 1.07 14.99
N ALA A 114 -11.27 1.85 14.81
CA ALA A 114 -11.49 2.64 13.59
C ALA A 114 -10.41 3.72 13.35
N GLY A 115 -9.66 4.11 14.38
CA GLY A 115 -8.55 5.07 14.31
C GLY A 115 -7.17 4.47 14.07
N ALA A 116 -7.00 3.14 14.19
CA ALA A 116 -5.68 2.50 14.21
C ALA A 116 -4.87 2.67 12.91
N ALA A 117 -5.54 2.75 11.76
CA ALA A 117 -4.89 2.88 10.45
C ALA A 117 -4.86 4.34 9.93
N ASN A 118 -4.93 5.33 10.84
CA ASN A 118 -4.94 6.74 10.42
C ASN A 118 -3.59 7.15 9.83
N GLY A 119 -3.63 7.61 8.56
CA GLY A 119 -2.43 8.04 7.85
C GLY A 119 -1.65 6.92 7.17
N LEU A 120 -2.05 5.65 7.35
CA LEU A 120 -1.40 4.50 6.69
C LEU A 120 -1.44 4.62 5.16
N GLU A 121 -2.49 5.21 4.61
CA GLU A 121 -2.61 5.51 3.19
C GLU A 121 -1.45 6.37 2.67
N PHE A 122 -1.02 7.35 3.44
CA PHE A 122 0.11 8.21 3.07
C PHE A 122 1.45 7.47 3.16
N ASP A 123 1.63 6.64 4.18
CA ASP A 123 2.83 5.80 4.30
C ASP A 123 2.96 4.82 3.13
N VAL A 124 1.85 4.21 2.70
CA VAL A 124 1.80 3.31 1.54
C VAL A 124 2.15 4.06 0.26
N ILE A 125 1.56 5.25 0.03
CA ILE A 125 1.89 6.06 -1.15
C ILE A 125 3.38 6.43 -1.14
N ALA A 126 3.90 6.91 -0.01
CA ALA A 126 5.31 7.24 0.14
C ALA A 126 6.21 6.04 -0.18
N ALA A 127 5.90 4.87 0.39
CA ALA A 127 6.65 3.65 0.17
C ALA A 127 6.66 3.22 -1.31
N VAL A 128 5.53 3.30 -1.99
CA VAL A 128 5.40 2.95 -3.42
C VAL A 128 6.21 3.90 -4.29
N VAL A 129 6.18 5.22 -3.99
CA VAL A 129 6.91 6.26 -4.74
C VAL A 129 8.41 6.14 -4.48
N VAL A 130 8.83 6.02 -3.22
CA VAL A 130 10.24 5.79 -2.84
C VAL A 130 10.76 4.49 -3.46
N GLY A 131 9.91 3.47 -3.58
CA GLY A 131 10.19 2.22 -4.26
C GLY A 131 10.32 2.31 -5.78
N GLY A 132 10.20 3.51 -6.37
CA GLY A 132 10.41 3.76 -7.80
C GLY A 132 9.21 3.42 -8.70
N THR A 133 8.02 3.28 -8.14
CA THR A 133 6.79 3.12 -8.92
C THR A 133 6.33 4.47 -9.44
N ALA A 134 6.11 4.58 -10.76
CA ALA A 134 5.65 5.82 -11.38
C ALA A 134 4.19 6.12 -11.00
N LEU A 135 3.92 7.32 -10.50
CA LEU A 135 2.56 7.80 -10.21
C LEU A 135 1.71 7.92 -11.47
N SER A 136 2.32 8.15 -12.63
CA SER A 136 1.66 8.15 -13.94
C SER A 136 1.18 6.77 -14.38
N GLY A 137 1.65 5.69 -13.74
CA GLY A 137 1.33 4.31 -14.08
C GLY A 137 2.29 3.67 -15.10
N GLY A 138 2.08 2.41 -15.41
CA GLY A 138 2.81 1.64 -16.42
C GLY A 138 4.21 1.19 -16.05
N ARG A 139 4.84 1.78 -15.04
CA ARG A 139 6.19 1.44 -14.57
C ARG A 139 6.20 1.24 -13.06
N GLY A 140 6.81 0.18 -12.58
CA GLY A 140 6.96 -0.12 -11.16
C GLY A 140 7.50 -1.51 -10.91
N SER A 141 7.95 -1.75 -9.69
CA SER A 141 8.48 -3.04 -9.26
C SER A 141 8.01 -3.37 -7.85
N LEU A 142 7.48 -4.58 -7.65
CA LEU A 142 7.10 -5.06 -6.33
C LEU A 142 8.30 -5.13 -5.37
N PHE A 143 9.49 -5.49 -5.87
CA PHE A 143 10.70 -5.46 -5.06
C PHE A 143 11.10 -4.04 -4.67
N GLY A 144 10.98 -3.08 -5.61
CA GLY A 144 11.17 -1.67 -5.28
C GLY A 144 10.19 -1.20 -4.20
N THR A 145 8.91 -1.54 -4.34
CA THR A 145 7.89 -1.22 -3.33
C THR A 145 8.22 -1.85 -1.97
N LEU A 146 8.69 -3.10 -1.92
CA LEU A 146 9.12 -3.75 -0.68
C LEU A 146 10.26 -2.97 0.00
N LEU A 147 11.28 -2.58 -0.77
CA LEU A 147 12.37 -1.75 -0.25
C LEU A 147 11.86 -0.38 0.24
N GLY A 148 10.94 0.25 -0.50
CA GLY A 148 10.30 1.49 -0.08
C GLY A 148 9.54 1.35 1.24
N VAL A 149 8.78 0.26 1.43
CA VAL A 149 8.09 -0.05 2.70
C VAL A 149 9.10 -0.20 3.83
N LEU A 150 10.21 -0.94 3.61
CA LEU A 150 11.25 -1.10 4.63
C LEU A 150 11.86 0.25 5.02
N VAL A 151 12.19 1.11 4.07
CA VAL A 151 12.76 2.44 4.33
C VAL A 151 11.79 3.29 5.15
N ILE A 152 10.52 3.41 4.74
CA ILE A 152 9.53 4.22 5.44
C ILE A 152 9.28 3.68 6.86
N THR A 153 9.20 2.35 7.01
CA THR A 153 9.00 1.72 8.32
C THR A 153 10.21 1.91 9.23
N LEU A 154 11.44 1.80 8.71
CA LEU A 154 12.66 2.04 9.48
C LEU A 154 12.76 3.50 9.95
N ILE A 155 12.41 4.47 9.09
CA ILE A 155 12.37 5.88 9.48
C ILE A 155 11.31 6.08 10.57
N GLY A 156 10.10 5.56 10.40
CA GLY A 156 9.03 5.65 11.39
C GLY A 156 9.44 5.07 12.75
N ASN A 157 9.97 3.86 12.77
CA ASN A 157 10.45 3.20 13.99
C ASN A 157 11.63 3.95 14.63
N GLY A 158 12.56 4.46 13.81
CA GLY A 158 13.68 5.28 14.31
C GLY A 158 13.21 6.53 15.04
N LEU A 159 12.21 7.23 14.49
CA LEU A 159 11.62 8.42 15.14
C LEU A 159 10.94 8.07 16.47
N VAL A 160 10.26 6.91 16.55
CA VAL A 160 9.66 6.42 17.80
C VAL A 160 10.73 6.13 18.84
N LEU A 161 11.82 5.45 18.47
CA LEU A 161 12.92 5.09 19.37
C LEU A 161 13.67 6.33 19.89
N LEU A 162 13.72 7.40 19.09
CA LEU A 162 14.29 8.70 19.52
C LEU A 162 13.34 9.49 20.41
N GLY A 163 12.17 8.96 20.77
CA GLY A 163 11.18 9.62 21.61
C GLY A 163 10.50 10.83 20.96
N ILE A 164 10.54 10.92 19.63
CA ILE A 164 9.95 12.05 18.91
C ILE A 164 8.43 11.96 18.97
N ASN A 165 7.78 13.07 19.30
CA ASN A 165 6.33 13.18 19.40
C ASN A 165 5.63 12.76 18.09
N SER A 166 4.52 12.04 18.22
CA SER A 166 3.71 11.55 17.07
C SER A 166 3.27 12.66 16.12
N PHE A 167 3.03 13.87 16.62
CA PHE A 167 2.69 15.00 15.75
C PHE A 167 3.85 15.41 14.84
N PHE A 168 5.07 15.42 15.37
CA PHE A 168 6.26 15.72 14.57
C PHE A 168 6.55 14.61 13.57
N GLN A 169 6.29 13.33 13.92
CA GLN A 169 6.38 12.22 12.98
C GLN A 169 5.47 12.43 11.78
N GLN A 170 4.25 12.96 11.95
CA GLN A 170 3.37 13.29 10.82
C GLN A 170 3.95 14.35 9.89
N VAL A 171 4.62 15.36 10.45
CA VAL A 171 5.32 16.39 9.66
C VAL A 171 6.44 15.75 8.82
N VAL A 172 7.27 14.92 9.46
CA VAL A 172 8.37 14.21 8.76
C VAL A 172 7.82 13.34 7.63
N ARG A 173 6.75 12.58 7.87
CA ARG A 173 6.07 11.78 6.82
C ARG A 173 5.60 12.65 5.66
N GLY A 174 4.97 13.79 5.95
CA GLY A 174 4.53 14.73 4.92
C GLY A 174 5.69 15.25 4.07
N VAL A 175 6.81 15.61 4.70
CA VAL A 175 8.02 16.06 3.99
C VAL A 175 8.60 14.94 3.12
N ILE A 176 8.68 13.70 3.62
CA ILE A 176 9.17 12.56 2.87
C ILE A 176 8.32 12.34 1.61
N ILE A 177 7.00 12.42 1.72
CA ILE A 177 6.09 12.26 0.58
C ILE A 177 6.36 13.33 -0.47
N VAL A 178 6.46 14.60 -0.06
CA VAL A 178 6.72 15.71 -0.98
C VAL A 178 8.04 15.52 -1.71
N VAL A 179 9.12 15.19 -0.97
CA VAL A 179 10.45 14.95 -1.55
C VAL A 179 10.42 13.75 -2.50
N ALA A 180 9.77 12.65 -2.12
CA ALA A 180 9.68 11.46 -2.96
C ALA A 180 8.91 11.73 -4.26
N VAL A 181 7.79 12.47 -4.19
CA VAL A 181 6.99 12.85 -5.37
C VAL A 181 7.78 13.78 -6.27
N LEU A 182 8.46 14.80 -5.74
CA LEU A 182 9.30 15.70 -6.52
C LEU A 182 10.45 14.96 -7.21
N ALA A 183 11.13 14.08 -6.49
CA ALA A 183 12.19 13.24 -7.07
C ALA A 183 11.65 12.36 -8.21
N ASN A 184 10.49 11.73 -8.02
CA ASN A 184 9.85 10.90 -9.05
C ASN A 184 9.49 11.71 -10.31
N ILE A 185 8.93 12.91 -10.15
CA ILE A 185 8.60 13.80 -11.28
C ILE A 185 9.87 14.22 -12.04
N LEU A 186 10.91 14.63 -11.32
CA LEU A 186 12.17 15.07 -11.94
C LEU A 186 12.87 13.94 -12.70
N LEU A 187 12.88 12.73 -12.15
CA LEU A 187 13.44 11.55 -12.80
C LEU A 187 12.65 11.16 -14.05
N THR A 188 11.32 11.22 -14.00
CA THR A 188 10.46 10.91 -15.15
C THR A 188 10.62 11.92 -16.27
N GLN A 189 10.76 13.21 -15.95
CA GLN A 189 10.99 14.26 -16.97
C GLN A 189 12.35 14.13 -17.66
N ARG A 190 13.40 13.74 -16.94
CA ARG A 190 14.72 13.49 -17.54
C ARG A 190 14.69 12.32 -18.52
N SER A 191 14.05 11.22 -18.18
CA SER A 191 13.92 10.04 -19.05
C SER A 191 13.18 10.34 -20.35
N SER A 192 12.17 11.23 -20.32
CA SER A 192 11.43 11.65 -21.53
C SER A 192 12.26 12.58 -22.45
N LYS A 193 13.16 13.39 -21.88
CA LYS A 193 14.05 14.24 -22.69
C LYS A 193 15.14 13.47 -23.43
N ASP A 194 15.64 12.40 -22.81
CA ASP A 194 16.70 11.57 -23.43
C ASP A 194 16.19 10.74 -24.62
N GLU A 195 14.86 10.39 -24.63
CA GLU A 195 14.26 9.69 -25.78
C GLU A 195 14.02 10.61 -27.01
N THR A 196 13.85 11.92 -26.80
CA THR A 196 13.63 12.87 -27.91
C THR A 196 14.92 13.40 -28.53
N THR A 197 16.08 13.11 -27.93
CA THR A 197 17.41 13.56 -28.41
C THR A 197 18.23 12.47 -29.07
N LYS A 198 17.71 11.24 -29.22
CA LYS A 198 18.35 10.23 -30.05
C LYS A 198 17.88 10.36 -31.50
N PRO A 199 18.80 10.69 -32.46
CA PRO A 199 18.50 10.77 -33.88
C PRO A 199 18.08 9.39 -34.45
#